data_d05cb1b9b6b362566c41f9ee007e1733
#
_entry.id   d05cb1b9b6b362566c41f9ee007e1733
#
_cell.length_a   1.000
_cell.length_b   1.000
_cell.length_c   1.000
_cell.angle_alpha   90.00
_cell.angle_beta   90.00
_cell.angle_gamma   90.00
#
_symmetry.space_group_name_H-M   'P 1'
#
loop_
_entity.id
_entity.type
_entity.pdbx_description
1 polymer ?
#
loop_
_entity_poly.entity_id
_entity_poly.type
_entity_poly.pdbx_seq_one_letter_code
_entity_poly.pdbx_strand_id
1 'polypeptide(L)'
;MTTTEYVHSLAKKARAAAADLRRRTSAEKDARLLELADALEKEKGALDAANAADVAAAREAGLSPALVDRLTLTPARFAAMVEGVRTVAALPDPVGEVVWTRTRPSGITIEKTREPFGVVAVVFESRPNVLVDTAALCVKTGNAVVLRGGKEAARSNAALAAVARRILGDAVQFVAIPGHEAVAELVRAVGLVDVAIPRGGERLIRAMCEAALIPVLKHYKGV
;
A
#
# COMPACT_ATOMS: atom_id res chain seq x y z
N MET A 1 2.43 12.50 -21.71
CA MET A 1 2.42 11.18 -21.04
C MET A 1 0.96 10.80 -20.80
N THR A 2 0.51 9.69 -21.36
CA THR A 2 -0.85 9.15 -21.19
C THR A 2 -1.02 8.57 -19.77
N THR A 3 -2.28 8.31 -19.36
CA THR A 3 -2.58 7.61 -18.09
C THR A 3 -1.86 6.27 -18.03
N THR A 4 -1.90 5.51 -19.11
CA THR A 4 -1.23 4.20 -19.22
C THR A 4 0.28 4.33 -19.04
N GLU A 5 0.94 5.24 -19.77
CA GLU A 5 2.39 5.46 -19.64
C GLU A 5 2.79 5.85 -18.22
N TYR A 6 1.98 6.71 -17.58
CA TYR A 6 2.21 7.13 -16.20
C TYR A 6 2.12 5.96 -15.23
N VAL A 7 1.01 5.22 -15.24
CA VAL A 7 0.78 4.07 -14.34
C VAL A 7 1.85 3.00 -14.57
N HIS A 8 2.16 2.67 -15.81
CA HIS A 8 3.20 1.69 -16.14
C HIS A 8 4.59 2.16 -15.71
N SER A 9 4.89 3.45 -15.76
CA SER A 9 6.18 3.99 -15.27
C SER A 9 6.35 3.75 -13.77
N LEU A 10 5.29 3.97 -12.98
CA LEU A 10 5.29 3.70 -11.54
C LEU A 10 5.41 2.19 -11.25
N ALA A 11 4.65 1.37 -11.97
CA ALA A 11 4.69 -0.08 -11.81
C ALA A 11 6.07 -0.68 -12.17
N LYS A 12 6.75 -0.16 -13.20
CA LYS A 12 8.13 -0.55 -13.54
C LYS A 12 9.13 -0.20 -12.43
N LYS A 13 9.02 0.98 -11.81
CA LYS A 13 9.86 1.35 -10.66
C LYS A 13 9.61 0.42 -9.48
N ALA A 14 8.34 0.17 -9.16
CA ALA A 14 7.97 -0.78 -8.12
C ALA A 14 8.51 -2.19 -8.40
N ARG A 15 8.44 -2.66 -9.66
CA ARG A 15 8.99 -3.97 -10.08
C ARG A 15 10.49 -4.08 -9.87
N ALA A 16 11.25 -3.06 -10.21
CA ALA A 16 12.68 -3.02 -9.97
C ALA A 16 13.00 -3.04 -8.47
N ALA A 17 12.29 -2.22 -7.68
CA ALA A 17 12.45 -2.17 -6.23
C ALA A 17 12.04 -3.49 -5.53
N ALA A 18 11.00 -4.19 -6.01
CA ALA A 18 10.60 -5.49 -5.47
C ALA A 18 11.72 -6.54 -5.59
N ALA A 19 12.46 -6.54 -6.70
CA ALA A 19 13.59 -7.45 -6.89
C ALA A 19 14.72 -7.20 -5.88
N ASP A 20 14.95 -5.95 -5.49
CA ASP A 20 15.91 -5.59 -4.45
C ASP A 20 15.38 -5.93 -3.06
N LEU A 21 14.12 -5.58 -2.78
CA LEU A 21 13.50 -5.77 -1.47
C LEU A 21 13.43 -7.25 -1.05
N ARG A 22 13.22 -8.14 -2.02
CA ARG A 22 13.23 -9.60 -1.81
C ARG A 22 14.58 -10.12 -1.25
N ARG A 23 15.69 -9.42 -1.55
CA ARG A 23 17.04 -9.80 -1.10
C ARG A 23 17.45 -9.18 0.23
N ARG A 24 16.67 -8.22 0.73
CA ARG A 24 16.94 -7.54 2.00
C ARG A 24 16.69 -8.45 3.18
N THR A 25 17.55 -8.33 4.17
CA THR A 25 17.37 -8.99 5.47
C THR A 25 16.19 -8.37 6.23
N SER A 26 15.65 -9.11 7.20
CA SER A 26 14.62 -8.59 8.11
C SER A 26 15.10 -7.31 8.80
N ALA A 27 16.32 -7.30 9.32
CA ALA A 27 16.89 -6.15 10.03
C ALA A 27 16.94 -4.88 9.15
N GLU A 28 17.28 -5.01 7.86
CA GLU A 28 17.28 -3.86 6.93
C GLU A 28 15.87 -3.33 6.66
N LYS A 29 14.89 -4.22 6.52
CA LYS A 29 13.48 -3.83 6.34
C LYS A 29 12.94 -3.16 7.61
N ASP A 30 13.24 -3.73 8.77
CA ASP A 30 12.79 -3.21 10.07
C ASP A 30 13.38 -1.83 10.36
N ALA A 31 14.68 -1.63 10.10
CA ALA A 31 15.33 -0.32 10.24
C ALA A 31 14.65 0.76 9.37
N ARG A 32 14.29 0.42 8.11
CA ARG A 32 13.57 1.35 7.23
C ARG A 32 12.16 1.66 7.70
N LEU A 33 11.46 0.69 8.28
CA LEU A 33 10.13 0.92 8.85
C LEU A 33 10.20 1.81 10.11
N LEU A 34 11.18 1.61 10.98
CA LEU A 34 11.40 2.49 12.13
C LEU A 34 11.76 3.91 11.69
N GLU A 35 12.62 4.06 10.68
CA GLU A 35 12.93 5.37 10.07
C GLU A 35 11.66 6.04 9.48
N LEU A 36 10.74 5.26 8.88
CA LEU A 36 9.45 5.77 8.42
C LEU A 36 8.60 6.29 9.58
N ALA A 37 8.50 5.55 10.67
CA ALA A 37 7.75 5.96 11.86
C ALA A 37 8.27 7.30 12.41
N ASP A 38 9.58 7.43 12.55
CA ASP A 38 10.23 8.65 13.05
C ASP A 38 10.05 9.84 12.08
N ALA A 39 10.10 9.59 10.77
CA ALA A 39 9.88 10.62 9.75
C ALA A 39 8.42 11.11 9.76
N LEU A 40 7.44 10.24 9.97
CA LEU A 40 6.04 10.62 10.10
C LEU A 40 5.81 11.50 11.32
N GLU A 41 6.40 11.18 12.48
CA GLU A 41 6.32 12.01 13.67
C GLU A 41 6.95 13.39 13.48
N LYS A 42 8.14 13.42 12.87
CA LYS A 42 8.85 14.67 12.59
C LYS A 42 8.06 15.61 11.67
N GLU A 43 7.31 15.06 10.73
CA GLU A 43 6.54 15.83 9.74
C GLU A 43 5.07 15.98 10.10
N LYS A 44 4.68 15.58 11.32
CA LYS A 44 3.28 15.60 11.78
C LYS A 44 2.55 16.92 11.46
N GLY A 45 3.20 18.07 11.69
CA GLY A 45 2.56 19.37 11.44
C GLY A 45 2.17 19.58 9.97
N ALA A 46 3.03 19.18 9.02
CA ALA A 46 2.72 19.28 7.59
C ALA A 46 1.64 18.28 7.17
N LEU A 47 1.67 17.07 7.74
CA LEU A 47 0.67 16.04 7.51
C LEU A 47 -0.71 16.44 8.06
N ASP A 48 -0.75 17.00 9.25
CA ASP A 48 -1.98 17.54 9.87
C ASP A 48 -2.57 18.68 9.01
N ALA A 49 -1.74 19.59 8.50
CA ALA A 49 -2.19 20.68 7.62
C ALA A 49 -2.77 20.16 6.31
N ALA A 50 -2.14 19.17 5.68
CA ALA A 50 -2.65 18.54 4.47
C ALA A 50 -4.00 17.84 4.72
N ASN A 51 -4.14 17.14 5.85
CA ASN A 51 -5.38 16.48 6.23
C ASN A 51 -6.48 17.48 6.56
N ALA A 52 -6.19 18.54 7.29
CA ALA A 52 -7.16 19.60 7.59
C ALA A 52 -7.71 20.25 6.30
N ALA A 53 -6.86 20.47 5.29
CA ALA A 53 -7.29 21.01 4.00
C ALA A 53 -8.21 20.04 3.24
N ASP A 54 -7.97 18.74 3.27
CA ASP A 54 -8.87 17.74 2.67
C ASP A 54 -10.19 17.67 3.42
N VAL A 55 -10.17 17.69 4.76
CA VAL A 55 -11.38 17.69 5.60
C VAL A 55 -12.24 18.93 5.35
N ALA A 56 -11.63 20.12 5.25
CA ALA A 56 -12.33 21.36 4.92
C ALA A 56 -13.03 21.25 3.55
N ALA A 57 -12.29 20.85 2.52
CA ALA A 57 -12.83 20.67 1.17
C ALA A 57 -13.95 19.61 1.11
N ALA A 58 -13.84 18.53 1.89
CA ALA A 58 -14.85 17.48 1.97
C ALA A 58 -16.16 18.01 2.60
N ARG A 59 -16.07 18.86 3.63
CA ARG A 59 -17.22 19.50 4.25
C ARG A 59 -17.90 20.48 3.31
N GLU A 60 -17.13 21.33 2.62
CA GLU A 60 -17.64 22.26 1.60
C GLU A 60 -18.34 21.53 0.45
N ALA A 61 -17.80 20.40 0.03
CA ALA A 61 -18.41 19.54 -0.99
C ALA A 61 -19.63 18.74 -0.51
N GLY A 62 -20.05 18.90 0.76
CA GLY A 62 -21.23 18.25 1.32
C GLY A 62 -21.07 16.73 1.51
N LEU A 63 -19.86 16.22 1.73
CA LEU A 63 -19.67 14.80 2.05
C LEU A 63 -20.36 14.45 3.36
N SER A 64 -20.86 13.22 3.46
CA SER A 64 -21.55 12.77 4.68
C SER A 64 -20.61 12.81 5.91
N PRO A 65 -21.17 13.05 7.12
CA PRO A 65 -20.38 13.08 8.35
C PRO A 65 -19.52 11.81 8.54
N ALA A 66 -20.03 10.65 8.14
CA ALA A 66 -19.30 9.39 8.22
C ALA A 66 -18.08 9.34 7.27
N LEU A 67 -18.16 9.95 6.09
CA LEU A 67 -17.02 10.05 5.17
C LEU A 67 -15.99 11.05 5.69
N VAL A 68 -16.44 12.21 6.21
CA VAL A 68 -15.56 13.21 6.83
C VAL A 68 -14.84 12.63 8.04
N ASP A 69 -15.52 11.85 8.89
CA ASP A 69 -14.88 11.17 10.02
C ASP A 69 -13.79 10.18 9.56
N ARG A 70 -14.09 9.37 8.54
CA ARG A 70 -13.09 8.42 7.98
C ARG A 70 -11.87 9.11 7.39
N LEU A 71 -12.05 10.29 6.80
CA LEU A 71 -10.99 11.10 6.21
C LEU A 71 -10.10 11.75 7.28
N THR A 72 -10.66 12.06 8.45
CA THR A 72 -9.99 12.84 9.48
C THR A 72 -8.91 12.01 10.20
N LEU A 73 -7.66 12.45 10.14
CA LEU A 73 -6.56 11.96 10.95
C LEU A 73 -6.53 12.73 12.27
N THR A 74 -7.32 12.28 13.25
CA THR A 74 -7.23 12.84 14.62
C THR A 74 -5.84 12.55 15.23
N PRO A 75 -5.41 13.31 16.26
CA PRO A 75 -4.14 13.04 16.95
C PRO A 75 -4.01 11.57 17.39
N ALA A 76 -5.09 10.96 17.89
CA ALA A 76 -5.10 9.57 18.29
C ALA A 76 -4.95 8.61 17.10
N ARG A 77 -5.63 8.88 15.97
CA ARG A 77 -5.50 8.07 14.73
C ARG A 77 -4.12 8.21 14.12
N PHE A 78 -3.54 9.41 14.17
CA PHE A 78 -2.16 9.63 13.71
C PHE A 78 -1.17 8.84 14.57
N ALA A 79 -1.26 8.94 15.89
CA ALA A 79 -0.40 8.17 16.80
C ALA A 79 -0.56 6.65 16.58
N ALA A 80 -1.79 6.16 16.42
CA ALA A 80 -2.06 4.75 16.13
C ALA A 80 -1.46 4.30 14.78
N MET A 81 -1.49 5.16 13.75
CA MET A 81 -0.86 4.88 12.46
C MET A 81 0.66 4.73 12.59
N VAL A 82 1.33 5.63 13.32
CA VAL A 82 2.77 5.57 13.55
C VAL A 82 3.15 4.34 14.39
N GLU A 83 2.40 4.07 15.45
CA GLU A 83 2.60 2.87 16.27
C GLU A 83 2.35 1.58 15.49
N GLY A 84 1.40 1.60 14.55
CA GLY A 84 1.16 0.51 13.61
C GLY A 84 2.39 0.17 12.78
N VAL A 85 3.14 1.18 12.31
CA VAL A 85 4.40 0.97 11.58
C VAL A 85 5.45 0.31 12.49
N ARG A 86 5.60 0.77 13.75
CA ARG A 86 6.52 0.16 14.73
C ARG A 86 6.13 -1.28 15.06
N THR A 87 4.84 -1.53 15.24
CA THR A 87 4.32 -2.87 15.44
C THR A 87 4.66 -3.79 14.28
N VAL A 88 4.44 -3.34 13.03
CA VAL A 88 4.79 -4.11 11.83
C VAL A 88 6.29 -4.39 11.76
N ALA A 89 7.13 -3.41 12.09
CA ALA A 89 8.59 -3.60 12.15
C ALA A 89 8.99 -4.72 13.13
N ALA A 90 8.31 -4.82 14.28
CA ALA A 90 8.58 -5.82 15.30
C ALA A 90 8.06 -7.24 14.98
N LEU A 91 7.18 -7.39 13.98
CA LEU A 91 6.67 -8.72 13.59
C LEU A 91 7.80 -9.61 13.01
N PRO A 92 7.71 -10.93 13.16
CA PRO A 92 8.56 -11.86 12.43
C PRO A 92 8.46 -11.63 10.92
N ASP A 93 9.60 -11.74 10.22
CA ASP A 93 9.62 -11.67 8.76
C ASP A 93 9.16 -13.03 8.20
N PRO A 94 8.10 -13.08 7.39
CA PRO A 94 7.60 -14.35 6.86
C PRO A 94 8.39 -14.82 5.63
N VAL A 95 9.27 -13.99 5.04
CA VAL A 95 9.98 -14.33 3.80
C VAL A 95 11.01 -15.42 4.09
N GLY A 96 10.97 -16.50 3.30
CA GLY A 96 11.86 -17.65 3.46
C GLY A 96 11.42 -18.63 4.55
N GLU A 97 10.30 -18.38 5.27
CA GLU A 97 9.77 -19.35 6.24
C GLU A 97 9.42 -20.67 5.55
N VAL A 98 9.97 -21.78 6.06
CA VAL A 98 9.60 -23.12 5.58
C VAL A 98 8.29 -23.56 6.22
N VAL A 99 7.24 -23.62 5.42
CA VAL A 99 5.88 -24.00 5.87
C VAL A 99 5.80 -25.49 6.15
N TRP A 100 6.44 -26.30 5.31
CA TRP A 100 6.60 -27.75 5.51
C TRP A 100 7.72 -28.30 4.63
N THR A 101 8.29 -29.45 5.08
CA THR A 101 9.27 -30.26 4.35
C THR A 101 8.75 -31.68 4.23
N ARG A 102 8.90 -32.34 3.07
CA ARG A 102 8.52 -33.73 2.84
C ARG A 102 9.56 -34.44 2.00
N THR A 103 10.02 -35.61 2.49
CA THR A 103 10.86 -36.51 1.70
C THR A 103 9.99 -37.57 1.02
N ARG A 104 10.18 -37.76 -0.27
CA ARG A 104 9.49 -38.79 -1.06
C ARG A 104 10.22 -40.12 -0.97
N PRO A 105 9.56 -41.27 -1.28
CA PRO A 105 10.22 -42.57 -1.32
C PRO A 105 11.42 -42.65 -2.27
N SER A 106 11.45 -41.77 -3.29
CA SER A 106 12.59 -41.62 -4.22
C SER A 106 13.81 -40.91 -3.62
N GLY A 107 13.76 -40.46 -2.36
CA GLY A 107 14.80 -39.67 -1.69
C GLY A 107 14.77 -38.16 -1.97
N ILE A 108 13.86 -37.69 -2.84
CA ILE A 108 13.72 -36.25 -3.13
C ILE A 108 13.06 -35.55 -1.94
N THR A 109 13.69 -34.48 -1.45
CA THR A 109 13.14 -33.60 -0.44
C THR A 109 12.47 -32.40 -1.09
N ILE A 110 11.22 -32.13 -0.73
CA ILE A 110 10.41 -31.01 -1.21
C ILE A 110 10.14 -30.08 -0.03
N GLU A 111 10.47 -28.80 -0.18
CA GLU A 111 10.18 -27.75 0.79
C GLU A 111 9.19 -26.74 0.20
N LYS A 112 8.22 -26.33 1.02
CA LYS A 112 7.33 -25.22 0.71
C LYS A 112 7.74 -24.01 1.53
N THR A 113 8.22 -22.96 0.86
CA THR A 113 8.65 -21.71 1.48
C THR A 113 7.68 -20.56 1.18
N ARG A 114 7.65 -19.56 2.05
CA ARG A 114 6.93 -18.32 1.83
C ARG A 114 7.78 -17.36 1.00
N GLU A 115 7.19 -16.80 -0.05
CA GLU A 115 7.85 -15.86 -0.95
C GLU A 115 6.98 -14.60 -1.13
N PRO A 116 7.60 -13.41 -1.36
CA PRO A 116 6.85 -12.21 -1.73
C PRO A 116 6.07 -12.40 -3.03
N PHE A 117 4.92 -11.75 -3.16
CA PHE A 117 4.22 -11.66 -4.45
C PHE A 117 5.04 -10.90 -5.50
N GLY A 118 5.73 -9.86 -5.08
CA GLY A 118 6.48 -8.92 -5.92
C GLY A 118 5.89 -7.52 -5.83
N VAL A 119 5.01 -7.14 -6.75
CA VAL A 119 4.34 -5.83 -6.75
C VAL A 119 2.86 -5.99 -6.40
N VAL A 120 2.44 -5.32 -5.35
CA VAL A 120 1.04 -5.29 -4.88
C VAL A 120 0.42 -3.95 -5.27
N ALA A 121 -0.72 -3.95 -5.94
CA ALA A 121 -1.53 -2.76 -6.15
C ALA A 121 -2.60 -2.65 -5.09
N VAL A 122 -2.69 -1.51 -4.39
CA VAL A 122 -3.76 -1.28 -3.41
C VAL A 122 -4.55 -0.04 -3.77
N VAL A 123 -5.85 -0.23 -4.01
CA VAL A 123 -6.79 0.85 -4.29
C VAL A 123 -7.70 1.02 -3.08
N PHE A 124 -7.71 2.22 -2.50
CA PHE A 124 -8.42 2.48 -1.25
C PHE A 124 -9.22 3.78 -1.29
N GLU A 125 -10.21 3.88 -0.40
CA GLU A 125 -11.12 5.02 -0.26
C GLU A 125 -10.86 5.73 1.07
N SER A 126 -11.18 6.99 1.16
CA SER A 126 -11.43 7.87 2.32
C SER A 126 -10.58 7.73 3.60
N ARG A 127 -9.61 6.84 3.69
CA ARG A 127 -8.78 6.62 4.89
C ARG A 127 -7.30 6.80 4.58
N PRO A 128 -6.71 7.97 4.86
CA PRO A 128 -5.31 8.25 4.53
C PRO A 128 -4.30 7.30 5.20
N ASN A 129 -4.58 6.84 6.43
CA ASN A 129 -3.71 5.89 7.14
C ASN A 129 -3.46 4.58 6.37
N VAL A 130 -4.42 4.14 5.53
CA VAL A 130 -4.27 2.92 4.71
C VAL A 130 -3.02 2.96 3.84
N LEU A 131 -2.61 4.15 3.38
CA LEU A 131 -1.38 4.32 2.61
C LEU A 131 -0.16 3.83 3.40
N VAL A 132 0.00 4.32 4.64
CA VAL A 132 1.13 4.01 5.50
C VAL A 132 1.08 2.56 5.98
N ASP A 133 -0.09 2.10 6.45
CA ASP A 133 -0.30 0.74 6.94
C ASP A 133 0.07 -0.29 5.85
N THR A 134 -0.39 -0.03 4.62
CA THR A 134 -0.14 -0.93 3.49
C THR A 134 1.31 -0.88 3.03
N ALA A 135 1.93 0.31 3.00
CA ALA A 135 3.34 0.45 2.67
C ALA A 135 4.22 -0.34 3.67
N ALA A 136 3.93 -0.22 4.96
CA ALA A 136 4.66 -0.93 6.00
C ALA A 136 4.53 -2.46 5.85
N LEU A 137 3.30 -2.96 5.70
CA LEU A 137 3.04 -4.39 5.53
C LEU A 137 3.70 -4.97 4.27
N CYS A 138 3.62 -4.26 3.14
CA CYS A 138 4.23 -4.70 1.88
C CYS A 138 5.76 -4.76 2.02
N VAL A 139 6.39 -3.72 2.53
CA VAL A 139 7.85 -3.68 2.70
C VAL A 139 8.32 -4.74 3.69
N LYS A 140 7.65 -4.93 4.82
CA LYS A 140 7.98 -6.00 5.79
C LYS A 140 7.97 -7.37 5.13
N THR A 141 7.01 -7.63 4.27
CA THR A 141 6.84 -8.92 3.58
C THR A 141 7.57 -9.00 2.23
N GLY A 142 8.53 -8.10 1.98
CA GLY A 142 9.39 -8.13 0.79
C GLY A 142 8.70 -7.72 -0.52
N ASN A 143 7.52 -7.06 -0.45
CA ASN A 143 6.76 -6.60 -1.61
C ASN A 143 6.93 -5.10 -1.83
N ALA A 144 7.02 -4.67 -3.08
CA ALA A 144 6.77 -3.28 -3.45
C ALA A 144 5.27 -3.04 -3.61
N VAL A 145 4.84 -1.79 -3.45
CA VAL A 145 3.43 -1.43 -3.52
C VAL A 145 3.19 -0.22 -4.42
N VAL A 146 2.11 -0.30 -5.22
CA VAL A 146 1.57 0.83 -5.98
C VAL A 146 0.21 1.18 -5.38
N LEU A 147 0.13 2.36 -4.80
CA LEU A 147 -1.00 2.85 -4.02
C LEU A 147 -1.86 3.84 -4.82
N ARG A 148 -3.18 3.71 -4.75
CA ARG A 148 -4.12 4.67 -5.30
C ARG A 148 -5.23 4.94 -4.29
N GLY A 149 -5.26 6.16 -3.74
CA GLY A 149 -6.25 6.59 -2.76
C GLY A 149 -7.43 7.35 -3.37
N GLY A 150 -8.50 7.54 -2.61
CA GLY A 150 -9.66 8.35 -2.99
C GLY A 150 -9.30 9.81 -3.25
N LYS A 151 -10.06 10.48 -4.14
CA LYS A 151 -9.84 11.89 -4.50
C LYS A 151 -10.06 12.85 -3.34
N GLU A 152 -10.92 12.48 -2.41
CA GLU A 152 -11.27 13.26 -1.21
C GLU A 152 -10.11 13.39 -0.22
N ALA A 153 -9.11 12.48 -0.31
CA ALA A 153 -7.91 12.45 0.52
C ALA A 153 -6.64 12.80 -0.27
N ALA A 154 -6.78 13.55 -1.37
CA ALA A 154 -5.67 13.73 -2.33
C ALA A 154 -4.45 14.40 -1.72
N ARG A 155 -4.62 15.46 -0.91
CA ARG A 155 -3.52 16.19 -0.25
C ARG A 155 -2.87 15.33 0.84
N SER A 156 -3.69 14.71 1.68
CA SER A 156 -3.22 13.79 2.74
C SER A 156 -2.41 12.65 2.16
N ASN A 157 -2.96 11.98 1.14
CA ASN A 157 -2.29 10.86 0.48
C ASN A 157 -0.99 11.30 -0.20
N ALA A 158 -0.97 12.45 -0.87
CA ALA A 158 0.25 12.96 -1.51
C ALA A 158 1.34 13.26 -0.48
N ALA A 159 0.99 13.89 0.64
CA ALA A 159 1.92 14.19 1.72
C ALA A 159 2.48 12.92 2.39
N LEU A 160 1.62 11.96 2.75
CA LEU A 160 2.03 10.68 3.31
C LEU A 160 2.90 9.88 2.32
N ALA A 161 2.52 9.86 1.03
CA ALA A 161 3.30 9.19 0.00
C ALA A 161 4.68 9.82 -0.20
N ALA A 162 4.80 11.14 -0.08
CA ALA A 162 6.08 11.82 -0.17
C ALA A 162 7.03 11.39 0.95
N VAL A 163 6.54 11.31 2.21
CA VAL A 163 7.32 10.80 3.34
C VAL A 163 7.70 9.35 3.12
N ALA A 164 6.73 8.49 2.79
CA ALA A 164 6.97 7.06 2.60
C ALA A 164 7.98 6.79 1.47
N ARG A 165 7.87 7.47 0.33
CA ARG A 165 8.80 7.32 -0.80
C ARG A 165 10.21 7.81 -0.49
N ARG A 166 10.35 8.89 0.28
CA ARG A 166 11.67 9.37 0.69
C ARG A 166 12.42 8.34 1.53
N ILE A 167 11.73 7.62 2.39
CA ILE A 167 12.31 6.62 3.28
C ILE A 167 12.42 5.25 2.62
N LEU A 168 11.34 4.77 1.98
CA LEU A 168 11.24 3.42 1.44
C LEU A 168 11.62 3.33 -0.05
N GLY A 169 11.92 4.49 -0.68
CA GLY A 169 12.33 4.56 -2.08
C GLY A 169 11.23 4.13 -3.05
N ASP A 170 11.67 3.54 -4.16
CA ASP A 170 10.77 3.09 -5.22
C ASP A 170 9.94 1.83 -4.86
N ALA A 171 10.15 1.25 -3.67
CA ALA A 171 9.28 0.20 -3.15
C ALA A 171 7.85 0.70 -2.88
N VAL A 172 7.67 2.01 -2.70
CA VAL A 172 6.36 2.65 -2.52
C VAL A 172 6.10 3.62 -3.66
N GLN A 173 5.12 3.34 -4.48
CA GLN A 173 4.66 4.22 -5.55
C GLN A 173 3.24 4.69 -5.26
N PHE A 174 2.92 5.93 -5.66
CA PHE A 174 1.59 6.51 -5.47
C PHE A 174 1.07 7.09 -6.79
N VAL A 175 -0.12 6.64 -7.20
CA VAL A 175 -0.84 7.15 -8.38
C VAL A 175 -1.58 8.41 -7.99
N ALA A 176 -1.02 9.57 -8.35
CA ALA A 176 -1.56 10.88 -7.98
C ALA A 176 -2.68 11.37 -8.89
N ILE A 177 -2.81 10.82 -10.10
CA ILE A 177 -3.85 11.22 -11.05
C ILE A 177 -5.22 10.70 -10.62
N PRO A 178 -6.28 11.54 -10.68
CA PRO A 178 -7.64 11.13 -10.39
C PRO A 178 -8.22 10.26 -11.52
N GLY A 179 -9.36 9.62 -11.24
CA GLY A 179 -10.15 8.92 -12.25
C GLY A 179 -10.09 7.41 -12.15
N HIS A 180 -11.08 6.79 -12.79
CA HIS A 180 -11.22 5.32 -12.83
C HIS A 180 -10.28 4.68 -13.85
N GLU A 181 -9.86 5.43 -14.87
CA GLU A 181 -8.92 4.97 -15.89
C GLU A 181 -7.60 4.52 -15.27
N ALA A 182 -7.03 5.30 -14.35
CA ALA A 182 -5.79 4.94 -13.67
C ALA A 182 -5.91 3.64 -12.86
N VAL A 183 -7.09 3.39 -12.27
CA VAL A 183 -7.36 2.13 -11.55
C VAL A 183 -7.44 0.96 -12.54
N ALA A 184 -8.14 1.14 -13.67
CA ALA A 184 -8.24 0.12 -14.71
C ALA A 184 -6.87 -0.25 -15.28
N GLU A 185 -6.03 0.75 -15.60
CA GLU A 185 -4.67 0.54 -16.08
C GLU A 185 -3.80 -0.21 -15.06
N LEU A 186 -3.95 0.12 -13.77
CA LEU A 186 -3.19 -0.52 -12.70
C LEU A 186 -3.54 -2.03 -12.57
N VAL A 187 -4.83 -2.39 -12.63
CA VAL A 187 -5.27 -3.78 -12.50
C VAL A 187 -5.14 -4.59 -13.81
N ARG A 188 -4.76 -3.92 -14.90
CA ARG A 188 -4.44 -4.54 -16.20
C ARG A 188 -2.93 -4.65 -16.47
N ALA A 189 -2.10 -4.14 -15.57
CA ALA A 189 -0.65 -4.06 -15.75
C ALA A 189 0.03 -5.45 -15.59
N VAL A 190 -0.35 -6.41 -16.44
CA VAL A 190 0.20 -7.78 -16.46
C VAL A 190 1.73 -7.75 -16.62
N GLY A 191 2.43 -8.54 -15.81
CA GLY A 191 3.90 -8.58 -15.78
C GLY A 191 4.56 -7.43 -15.00
N LEU A 192 3.80 -6.37 -14.65
CA LEU A 192 4.28 -5.26 -13.83
C LEU A 192 3.70 -5.29 -12.42
N VAL A 193 2.47 -5.75 -12.27
CA VAL A 193 1.77 -5.91 -10.99
C VAL A 193 1.35 -7.37 -10.84
N ASP A 194 1.55 -7.97 -9.66
CA ASP A 194 1.29 -9.39 -9.41
C ASP A 194 -0.09 -9.64 -8.78
N VAL A 195 -0.56 -8.72 -7.96
CA VAL A 195 -1.84 -8.83 -7.28
C VAL A 195 -2.42 -7.46 -6.95
N ALA A 196 -3.75 -7.35 -7.01
CA ALA A 196 -4.47 -6.13 -6.59
C ALA A 196 -5.35 -6.41 -5.36
N ILE A 197 -5.42 -5.42 -4.46
CA ILE A 197 -6.20 -5.47 -3.22
C ILE A 197 -7.10 -4.24 -3.14
N PRO A 198 -8.41 -4.37 -3.37
CA PRO A 198 -9.37 -3.29 -3.12
C PRO A 198 -9.64 -3.13 -1.61
N ARG A 199 -9.60 -1.89 -1.12
CA ARG A 199 -9.90 -1.49 0.26
C ARG A 199 -10.98 -0.39 0.27
N GLY A 200 -12.20 -0.75 -0.06
CA GLY A 200 -13.33 0.18 -0.16
C GLY A 200 -14.67 -0.55 -0.21
N GLY A 201 -15.69 0.17 -0.64
CA GLY A 201 -17.04 -0.36 -0.79
C GLY A 201 -17.17 -1.40 -1.91
N GLU A 202 -18.29 -2.14 -1.88
CA GLU A 202 -18.58 -3.21 -2.84
C GLU A 202 -18.48 -2.75 -4.30
N ARG A 203 -18.88 -1.48 -4.58
CA ARG A 203 -18.80 -0.89 -5.92
C ARG A 203 -17.35 -0.84 -6.44
N LEU A 204 -16.40 -0.43 -5.60
CA LEU A 204 -14.98 -0.42 -5.96
C LEU A 204 -14.48 -1.84 -6.22
N ILE A 205 -14.82 -2.78 -5.33
CA ILE A 205 -14.39 -4.17 -5.44
C ILE A 205 -14.87 -4.79 -6.76
N ARG A 206 -16.17 -4.62 -7.08
CA ARG A 206 -16.76 -5.13 -8.33
C ARG A 206 -16.09 -4.50 -9.56
N ALA A 207 -15.97 -3.18 -9.61
CA ALA A 207 -15.34 -2.48 -10.73
C ALA A 207 -13.89 -2.94 -10.96
N MET A 208 -13.11 -3.15 -9.88
CA MET A 208 -11.75 -3.67 -10.00
C MET A 208 -11.73 -5.11 -10.51
N CYS A 209 -12.62 -5.98 -10.00
CA CYS A 209 -12.70 -7.38 -10.45
C CYS A 209 -13.11 -7.50 -11.93
N GLU A 210 -14.02 -6.65 -12.39
CA GLU A 210 -14.47 -6.63 -13.79
C GLU A 210 -13.39 -6.12 -14.76
N ALA A 211 -12.57 -5.16 -14.32
CA ALA A 211 -11.51 -4.59 -15.14
C ALA A 211 -10.20 -5.38 -15.12
N ALA A 212 -9.97 -6.21 -14.09
CA ALA A 212 -8.67 -6.79 -13.80
C ALA A 212 -8.27 -7.91 -14.79
N LEU A 213 -7.00 -7.87 -15.20
CA LEU A 213 -6.30 -8.95 -15.89
C LEU A 213 -5.26 -9.64 -14.98
N ILE A 214 -5.11 -9.17 -13.75
CA ILE A 214 -4.26 -9.73 -12.69
C ILE A 214 -5.13 -10.26 -11.54
N PRO A 215 -4.62 -11.15 -10.69
CA PRO A 215 -5.33 -11.63 -9.50
C PRO A 215 -5.80 -10.49 -8.60
N VAL A 216 -7.03 -10.60 -8.08
CA VAL A 216 -7.60 -9.65 -7.12
C VAL A 216 -7.95 -10.36 -5.81
N LEU A 217 -7.32 -9.95 -4.71
CA LEU A 217 -7.65 -10.41 -3.37
C LEU A 217 -8.80 -9.56 -2.81
N LYS A 218 -10.01 -10.06 -2.98
CA LYS A 218 -11.25 -9.36 -2.64
C LYS A 218 -11.80 -9.78 -1.29
N HIS A 219 -12.43 -8.83 -0.59
CA HIS A 219 -13.13 -9.04 0.67
C HIS A 219 -14.41 -8.21 0.68
N TYR A 220 -15.58 -8.85 0.53
CA TYR A 220 -16.86 -8.15 0.38
C TYR A 220 -17.51 -7.76 1.72
N LYS A 221 -17.29 -8.54 2.78
CA LYS A 221 -17.88 -8.28 4.10
C LYS A 221 -16.78 -8.29 5.15
N GLY A 222 -16.83 -7.32 6.06
CA GLY A 222 -16.01 -7.37 7.28
C GLY A 222 -16.46 -8.55 8.16
N VAL A 223 -15.51 -9.15 8.84
CA VAL A 223 -15.78 -10.16 9.87
C VAL A 223 -16.19 -9.43 11.14
#